data_7714b9266ceda4ed1348ffef281e2686
#
_entry.id   7714b9266ceda4ed1348ffef281e2686
#
_cell.length_a   1.000
_cell.length_b   1.000
_cell.length_c   1.000
_cell.angle_alpha   90.00
_cell.angle_beta   90.00
_cell.angle_gamma   90.00
#
_symmetry.space_group_name_H-M   'P 1'
#
loop_
_entity.id
_entity.type
_entity.pdbx_description
1 polymer ?
#
loop_
_entity_poly.entity_id
_entity_poly.type
_entity_poly.pdbx_seq_one_letter_code
_entity_poly.pdbx_strand_id
1 'polypeptide(L)'
;MPGWILALSSDGDRSSTGIVWALVPANGDPNTFRGVKGMLLALNAEDVSQELWRSQGTDGETDTPDSFGLLARFVPPTVANGKVFIANAGDREELKRYCSTRPTQFPKNYGVVVYGLKN
;
A
#
# COMPACT_ATOMS: atom_id res chain seq x y z
N MET A 1 13.83 6.39 -9.37
CA MET A 1 12.68 5.74 -8.78
C MET A 1 11.43 6.54 -9.10
N PRO A 2 10.35 5.92 -9.55
CA PRO A 2 9.11 6.66 -9.72
C PRO A 2 8.65 7.23 -8.39
N GLY A 3 8.04 8.39 -8.43
CA GLY A 3 7.56 9.05 -7.21
C GLY A 3 6.50 8.25 -6.49
N TRP A 4 6.28 8.59 -5.24
CA TRP A 4 5.22 8.02 -4.44
C TRP A 4 3.86 8.44 -5.00
N ILE A 5 2.88 7.57 -4.87
CA ILE A 5 1.53 7.86 -5.31
C ILE A 5 0.71 8.18 -4.06
N LEU A 6 0.05 9.34 -4.09
CA LEU A 6 -0.57 9.93 -2.92
C LEU A 6 -2.07 10.13 -3.15
N ALA A 7 -2.81 10.07 -2.05
CA ALA A 7 -4.21 10.50 -1.99
C ALA A 7 -4.41 11.32 -0.71
N LEU A 8 -5.41 12.19 -0.71
CA LEU A 8 -5.71 13.06 0.41
C LEU A 8 -7.13 12.80 0.90
N SER A 9 -7.30 12.72 2.19
CA SER A 9 -8.63 12.68 2.82
C SER A 9 -8.73 13.72 3.92
N SER A 10 -9.96 14.16 4.18
CA SER A 10 -10.25 15.07 5.29
C SER A 10 -11.70 14.91 5.72
N ASP A 11 -12.02 15.40 6.90
CA ASP A 11 -13.39 15.47 7.39
C ASP A 11 -13.97 16.84 6.99
N GLY A 12 -14.39 16.95 5.71
CA GLY A 12 -14.93 18.19 5.16
C GLY A 12 -14.02 19.38 5.35
N ASP A 13 -14.54 20.46 5.92
CA ASP A 13 -13.79 21.69 6.18
C ASP A 13 -13.15 21.76 7.57
N ARG A 14 -13.23 20.69 8.35
CA ARG A 14 -12.62 20.67 9.68
C ARG A 14 -11.10 20.71 9.58
N SER A 15 -10.50 21.71 10.22
CA SER A 15 -9.05 21.81 10.29
C SER A 15 -8.45 20.65 11.06
N SER A 16 -7.19 20.33 10.77
CA SER A 16 -6.40 19.27 11.41
C SER A 16 -6.95 17.85 11.19
N THR A 17 -7.83 17.64 10.21
CA THR A 17 -8.36 16.31 9.87
C THR A 17 -7.76 15.75 8.57
N GLY A 18 -6.91 16.51 7.89
CA GLY A 18 -6.31 16.06 6.64
C GLY A 18 -5.30 14.95 6.84
N ILE A 19 -5.41 13.90 6.03
CA ILE A 19 -4.47 12.77 6.01
C ILE A 19 -3.97 12.58 4.59
N VAL A 20 -2.64 12.54 4.45
CA VAL A 20 -2.00 12.14 3.19
C VAL A 20 -1.75 10.64 3.28
N TRP A 21 -2.35 9.91 2.35
CA TRP A 21 -2.15 8.48 2.19
C TRP A 21 -1.07 8.27 1.14
N ALA A 22 0.05 7.68 1.54
CA ALA A 22 1.18 7.44 0.66
C ALA A 22 1.38 5.95 0.46
N LEU A 23 1.32 5.52 -0.80
CA LEU A 23 1.60 4.13 -1.17
C LEU A 23 3.05 4.05 -1.63
N VAL A 24 3.87 3.33 -0.87
CA VAL A 24 5.33 3.30 -1.05
C VAL A 24 5.85 1.87 -1.02
N PRO A 25 7.03 1.61 -1.61
CA PRO A 25 7.71 0.35 -1.35
C PRO A 25 8.16 0.31 0.09
N ALA A 26 7.89 -0.80 0.77
CA ALA A 26 8.31 -0.98 2.15
C ALA A 26 9.82 -1.14 2.25
N ASN A 27 10.42 -1.83 1.28
CA ASN A 27 11.84 -2.06 1.20
C ASN A 27 12.22 -2.40 -0.24
N GLY A 28 13.35 -1.88 -0.72
CA GLY A 28 13.87 -2.18 -2.04
C GLY A 28 13.30 -1.33 -3.17
N ASP A 29 13.58 -1.73 -4.40
CA ASP A 29 13.19 -1.03 -5.61
C ASP A 29 11.94 -1.70 -6.21
N PRO A 30 10.82 -0.98 -6.34
CA PRO A 30 9.60 -1.55 -6.91
C PRO A 30 9.73 -1.93 -8.39
N ASN A 31 10.76 -1.46 -9.07
CA ASN A 31 11.00 -1.81 -10.46
C ASN A 31 11.74 -3.14 -10.64
N THR A 32 12.11 -3.81 -9.54
CA THR A 32 12.76 -5.10 -9.63
C THR A 32 11.78 -6.17 -10.14
N PHE A 33 12.32 -7.15 -10.84
CA PHE A 33 11.55 -8.26 -11.38
C PHE A 33 10.86 -9.10 -10.29
N ARG A 34 11.44 -9.12 -9.10
CA ARG A 34 10.93 -9.94 -7.99
C ARG A 34 9.78 -9.31 -7.23
N GLY A 35 9.51 -8.04 -7.52
CA GLY A 35 8.53 -7.28 -6.75
C GLY A 35 9.03 -6.91 -5.36
N VAL A 36 8.34 -5.99 -4.73
CA VAL A 36 8.61 -5.58 -3.34
C VAL A 36 7.30 -5.47 -2.58
N LYS A 37 7.36 -5.68 -1.27
CA LYS A 37 6.20 -5.43 -0.42
C LYS A 37 5.84 -3.96 -0.46
N GLY A 38 4.55 -3.69 -0.53
CA GLY A 38 4.04 -2.33 -0.43
C GLY A 38 3.72 -1.96 1.00
N MET A 39 3.68 -0.66 1.24
CA MET A 39 3.32 -0.12 2.54
C MET A 39 2.43 1.10 2.33
N LEU A 40 1.33 1.14 3.08
CA LEU A 40 0.46 2.30 3.12
C LEU A 40 0.82 3.12 4.36
N LEU A 41 1.15 4.39 4.15
CA LEU A 41 1.42 5.34 5.21
C LEU A 41 0.28 6.33 5.33
N ALA A 42 -0.10 6.66 6.55
CA ALA A 42 -0.98 7.78 6.86
C ALA A 42 -0.14 8.87 7.49
N LEU A 43 -0.08 10.03 6.86
CA LEU A 43 0.71 11.17 7.30
C LEU A 43 -0.20 12.34 7.63
N ASN A 44 0.19 13.15 8.59
CA ASN A 44 -0.53 14.37 8.91
C ASN A 44 -0.37 15.35 7.72
N ALA A 45 -1.49 15.77 7.13
CA ALA A 45 -1.43 16.66 5.96
C ALA A 45 -0.86 18.04 6.29
N GLU A 46 -0.94 18.48 7.54
CA GLU A 46 -0.36 19.77 7.97
C GLU A 46 1.14 19.66 8.28
N ASP A 47 1.61 18.44 8.59
CA ASP A 47 3.03 18.16 8.86
C ASP A 47 3.33 16.72 8.45
N VAL A 48 3.78 16.54 7.22
CA VAL A 48 4.02 15.21 6.66
C VAL A 48 5.20 14.48 7.29
N SER A 49 5.99 15.14 8.12
CA SER A 49 6.99 14.46 8.93
C SER A 49 6.36 13.67 10.09
N GLN A 50 5.10 13.95 10.41
CA GLN A 50 4.37 13.23 11.44
C GLN A 50 3.62 12.05 10.84
N GLU A 51 4.13 10.86 11.08
CA GLU A 51 3.49 9.62 10.68
C GLU A 51 2.39 9.26 11.70
N LEU A 52 1.18 9.06 11.20
CA LEU A 52 0.03 8.70 12.02
C LEU A 52 -0.15 7.18 12.13
N TRP A 53 0.16 6.46 11.05
CA TRP A 53 -0.03 5.01 10.99
C TRP A 53 0.70 4.43 9.78
N ARG A 54 1.04 3.13 9.85
CA ARG A 54 1.57 2.38 8.71
C ARG A 54 1.03 0.95 8.71
N SER A 55 0.94 0.36 7.52
CA SER A 55 0.43 -1.00 7.33
C SER A 55 1.48 -2.08 7.52
N GLN A 56 2.75 -1.73 7.57
CA GLN A 56 3.87 -2.68 7.62
C GLN A 56 4.68 -2.46 8.89
N GLY A 57 5.50 -3.45 9.27
CA GLY A 57 6.42 -3.28 10.38
C GLY A 57 7.50 -2.23 10.10
N THR A 58 8.17 -1.76 11.16
CA THR A 58 9.15 -0.68 11.06
C THR A 58 10.39 -1.05 10.24
N ASP A 59 10.69 -2.36 10.11
CA ASP A 59 11.79 -2.86 9.28
C ASP A 59 11.43 -2.93 7.79
N GLY A 60 10.18 -2.68 7.44
CA GLY A 60 9.68 -2.78 6.06
C GLY A 60 9.46 -4.21 5.57
N GLU A 61 9.83 -5.22 6.33
CA GLU A 61 9.70 -6.62 5.92
C GLU A 61 8.76 -7.43 6.81
N THR A 62 8.63 -7.07 8.09
CA THR A 62 7.75 -7.79 9.01
C THR A 62 6.30 -7.49 8.71
N ASP A 63 5.54 -8.54 8.39
CA ASP A 63 4.11 -8.39 8.14
C ASP A 63 3.37 -8.13 9.45
N THR A 64 2.35 -7.28 9.34
CA THR A 64 1.39 -7.01 10.40
C THR A 64 0.02 -7.50 9.94
N PRO A 65 -1.01 -7.52 10.81
CA PRO A 65 -2.36 -7.84 10.35
C PRO A 65 -2.89 -6.91 9.25
N ASP A 66 -2.28 -5.72 9.10
CA ASP A 66 -2.69 -4.72 8.11
C ASP A 66 -1.85 -4.77 6.83
N SER A 67 -0.88 -5.66 6.72
CA SER A 67 -0.05 -5.80 5.51
C SER A 67 -0.88 -6.26 4.31
N PHE A 68 -0.60 -5.71 3.13
CA PHE A 68 -1.38 -6.03 1.93
C PHE A 68 -0.60 -6.78 0.84
N GLY A 69 0.66 -7.14 1.08
CA GLY A 69 1.47 -7.91 0.13
C GLY A 69 2.28 -7.03 -0.81
N LEU A 70 2.40 -7.44 -2.06
CA LEU A 70 3.26 -6.76 -3.02
C LEU A 70 2.64 -5.48 -3.55
N LEU A 71 3.51 -4.50 -3.77
CA LEU A 71 3.13 -3.21 -4.34
C LEU A 71 2.73 -3.37 -5.81
N ALA A 72 1.53 -2.87 -6.15
CA ALA A 72 1.12 -2.69 -7.54
C ALA A 72 1.63 -1.32 -8.00
N ARG A 73 2.49 -1.30 -9.02
CA ARG A 73 3.10 -0.07 -9.50
C ARG A 73 2.06 0.83 -10.18
N PHE A 74 2.22 2.13 -10.00
CA PHE A 74 1.41 3.16 -10.66
C PHE A 74 -0.08 3.13 -10.33
N VAL A 75 -0.45 2.48 -9.23
CA VAL A 75 -1.83 2.43 -8.78
C VAL A 75 -1.96 3.27 -7.50
N PRO A 76 -2.70 4.39 -7.54
CA PRO A 76 -2.89 5.21 -6.36
C PRO A 76 -3.85 4.57 -5.37
N PRO A 77 -3.72 4.88 -4.07
CA PRO A 77 -4.78 4.56 -3.14
C PRO A 77 -6.04 5.35 -3.48
N THR A 78 -7.20 4.75 -3.30
CA THR A 78 -8.48 5.41 -3.52
C THR A 78 -9.18 5.60 -2.18
N VAL A 79 -9.54 6.85 -1.88
CA VAL A 79 -10.28 7.18 -0.66
C VAL A 79 -11.73 7.41 -1.03
N ALA A 80 -12.63 6.66 -0.41
CA ALA A 80 -14.07 6.78 -0.64
C ALA A 80 -14.85 6.25 0.57
N ASN A 81 -15.91 6.95 0.95
CA ASN A 81 -16.83 6.53 2.01
C ASN A 81 -16.10 6.15 3.34
N GLY A 82 -15.11 6.95 3.73
CA GLY A 82 -14.37 6.70 4.95
C GLY A 82 -13.44 5.50 4.92
N LYS A 83 -13.14 4.98 3.73
CA LYS A 83 -12.28 3.81 3.54
C LYS A 83 -11.18 4.11 2.54
N VAL A 84 -10.09 3.36 2.64
CA VAL A 84 -8.96 3.43 1.69
C VAL A 84 -8.85 2.10 0.98
N PHE A 85 -8.87 2.12 -0.34
CA PHE A 85 -8.81 0.94 -1.20
C PHE A 85 -7.43 0.87 -1.85
N ILE A 86 -6.76 -0.26 -1.70
CA ILE A 86 -5.41 -0.51 -2.26
C ILE A 86 -5.48 -1.75 -3.15
N ALA A 87 -5.04 -1.61 -4.40
CA ALA A 87 -4.80 -2.77 -5.25
C ALA A 87 -3.40 -3.33 -4.94
N ASN A 88 -3.27 -4.65 -4.88
CA ASN A 88 -1.99 -5.30 -4.65
C ASN A 88 -1.58 -6.16 -5.86
N ALA A 89 -0.32 -6.54 -5.90
CA ALA A 89 0.23 -7.40 -6.96
C ALA A 89 0.38 -8.86 -6.51
N GLY A 90 -0.37 -9.24 -5.48
CA GLY A 90 -0.39 -10.60 -4.98
C GLY A 90 0.65 -10.88 -3.90
N ASP A 91 1.04 -12.13 -3.80
CA ASP A 91 1.98 -12.65 -2.83
C ASP A 91 3.36 -12.82 -3.48
N ARG A 92 4.44 -12.51 -2.72
CA ARG A 92 5.80 -12.61 -3.25
C ARG A 92 6.15 -14.04 -3.70
N GLU A 93 5.76 -15.05 -2.92
CA GLU A 93 6.06 -16.43 -3.26
C GLU A 93 5.30 -16.90 -4.49
N GLU A 94 4.05 -16.49 -4.61
CA GLU A 94 3.27 -16.79 -5.81
C GLU A 94 3.82 -16.07 -7.04
N LEU A 95 4.28 -14.82 -6.88
CA LEU A 95 4.89 -14.09 -7.99
C LEU A 95 6.18 -14.76 -8.45
N LYS A 96 7.03 -15.22 -7.53
CA LYS A 96 8.23 -15.98 -7.88
C LYS A 96 7.89 -17.24 -8.63
N ARG A 97 6.89 -17.98 -8.19
CA ARG A 97 6.42 -19.20 -8.86
C ARG A 97 5.92 -18.88 -10.27
N TYR A 98 5.11 -17.83 -10.39
CA TYR A 98 4.59 -17.38 -11.67
C TYR A 98 5.72 -17.03 -12.65
N CYS A 99 6.71 -16.28 -12.19
CA CYS A 99 7.85 -15.87 -13.02
C CYS A 99 8.74 -17.04 -13.40
N SER A 100 8.85 -18.07 -12.55
CA SER A 100 9.71 -19.23 -12.79
C SER A 100 9.07 -20.24 -13.73
N THR A 101 7.78 -20.50 -13.58
CA THR A 101 7.09 -21.59 -14.27
C THR A 101 6.18 -21.11 -15.41
N ARG A 102 5.92 -19.80 -15.47
CA ARG A 102 4.99 -19.20 -16.44
C ARG A 102 3.67 -19.97 -16.54
N PRO A 103 2.96 -20.15 -15.41
CA PRO A 103 1.69 -20.85 -15.44
C PRO A 103 0.65 -20.08 -16.27
N THR A 104 -0.38 -20.77 -16.72
CA THR A 104 -1.46 -20.17 -17.51
C THR A 104 -2.42 -19.34 -16.66
N GLN A 105 -2.32 -19.42 -15.33
CA GLN A 105 -3.17 -18.68 -14.41
C GLN A 105 -2.36 -17.60 -13.69
N PHE A 106 -3.00 -16.46 -13.45
CA PHE A 106 -2.39 -15.40 -12.66
C PHE A 106 -2.20 -15.83 -11.21
N PRO A 107 -1.23 -15.22 -10.48
CA PRO A 107 -1.04 -15.50 -9.06
C PRO A 107 -2.34 -15.30 -8.28
N LYS A 108 -2.55 -16.14 -7.27
CA LYS A 108 -3.64 -15.97 -6.31
C LYS A 108 -3.35 -14.78 -5.39
N ASN A 109 -4.32 -14.41 -4.55
CA ASN A 109 -4.22 -13.28 -3.63
C ASN A 109 -3.98 -11.93 -4.32
N TYR A 110 -4.25 -11.89 -5.60
CA TYR A 110 -4.23 -10.68 -6.40
C TYR A 110 -5.58 -9.98 -6.24
N GLY A 111 -5.59 -8.74 -5.80
CA GLY A 111 -6.88 -8.10 -5.56
C GLY A 111 -6.82 -6.74 -4.91
N VAL A 112 -7.86 -6.42 -4.18
CA VAL A 112 -8.04 -5.13 -3.52
C VAL A 112 -8.16 -5.35 -2.02
N VAL A 113 -7.41 -4.59 -1.25
CA VAL A 113 -7.48 -4.57 0.21
C VAL A 113 -8.17 -3.28 0.63
N VAL A 114 -9.06 -3.37 1.61
CA VAL A 114 -9.84 -2.23 2.09
C VAL A 114 -9.50 -1.96 3.54
N TYR A 115 -9.09 -0.74 3.82
CA TYR A 115 -8.83 -0.28 5.19
C TYR A 115 -9.98 0.62 5.64
N GLY A 116 -10.47 0.40 6.84
CA GLY A 116 -11.52 1.21 7.43
C GLY A 116 -11.34 1.31 8.95
N LEU A 117 -12.10 2.18 9.57
CA LEU A 117 -12.08 2.30 11.01
C LEU A 117 -12.72 1.07 11.65
N LYS A 118 -12.08 0.56 12.68
CA LYS A 118 -12.71 -0.44 13.54
C LYS A 118 -13.74 0.25 14.42
N ASN A 119 -14.91 -0.28 14.40
CA ASN A 119 -15.94 0.16 15.33
C ASN A 119 -15.82 -0.60 16.64
#